data_c76f55790acace3b9b216aa28a7746ce
#
_entry.id   c76f55790acace3b9b216aa28a7746ce
#
_cell.length_a   1.000
_cell.length_b   1.000
_cell.length_c   1.000
_cell.angle_alpha   90.00
_cell.angle_beta   90.00
_cell.angle_gamma   90.00
#
_symmetry.space_group_name_H-M   'P 1'
#
loop_
_entity.id
_entity.type
_entity.pdbx_description
1 polymer ?
#
loop_
_entity_poly.entity_id
_entity_poly.type
_entity_poly.pdbx_seq_one_letter_code
_entity_poly.pdbx_strand_id
1 'polypeptide(L)'
;MFDFFKKKDNSDKEFIQKQIQNTYAEMQERIRKEKEQQNVINDPHPLYEIPIKDYLEKSIPEIQNDANECGSRMDIIYTYIESYINARKDETDPVKVNGFRLHMNDCLAKWNKYKHRQDKLYKMIEIRNINPEFETMRPTDDTVGDIRFGEN
;
A
#
# COMPACT_ATOMS: atom_id res chain seq x y z
N MET A 1 16.13 18.98 52.60
CA MET A 1 16.84 19.56 51.47
C MET A 1 17.46 18.52 50.57
N PHE A 2 18.18 17.55 51.10
CA PHE A 2 18.76 16.45 50.32
C PHE A 2 17.71 15.58 49.63
N ASP A 3 16.57 15.33 50.31
CA ASP A 3 15.49 14.51 49.70
C ASP A 3 14.81 15.21 48.57
N PHE A 4 14.72 16.52 48.58
CA PHE A 4 14.18 17.32 47.50
C PHE A 4 15.03 17.19 46.23
N PHE A 5 16.35 17.29 46.36
CA PHE A 5 17.27 17.14 45.24
C PHE A 5 17.27 15.71 44.67
N LYS A 6 17.18 14.70 45.52
CA LYS A 6 17.06 13.31 45.12
C LYS A 6 15.78 13.06 44.31
N LYS A 7 14.65 13.58 44.77
CA LYS A 7 13.37 13.47 44.08
C LYS A 7 13.41 14.13 42.70
N LYS A 8 13.99 15.33 42.63
CA LYS A 8 14.12 16.05 41.36
C LYS A 8 15.03 15.31 40.41
N ASP A 9 16.14 14.77 40.87
CA ASP A 9 17.09 14.00 40.09
C ASP A 9 16.45 12.73 39.54
N ASN A 10 15.69 11.99 40.35
CA ASN A 10 14.95 10.80 39.92
C ASN A 10 13.87 11.14 38.92
N SER A 11 13.16 12.25 39.09
CA SER A 11 12.14 12.70 38.15
C SER A 11 12.74 13.06 36.81
N ASP A 12 13.90 13.72 36.80
CA ASP A 12 14.62 14.05 35.55
C ASP A 12 15.11 12.78 34.83
N LYS A 13 15.59 11.80 35.59
CA LYS A 13 16.02 10.50 35.03
C LYS A 13 14.86 9.74 34.42
N GLU A 14 13.71 9.69 35.07
CA GLU A 14 12.51 9.06 34.56
C GLU A 14 12.02 9.75 33.30
N PHE A 15 12.05 11.07 33.27
CA PHE A 15 11.69 11.86 32.10
C PHE A 15 12.59 11.54 30.89
N ILE A 16 13.91 11.52 31.13
CA ILE A 16 14.89 11.19 30.08
C ILE A 16 14.70 9.78 29.57
N GLN A 17 14.50 8.80 30.45
CA GLN A 17 14.24 7.42 30.09
C GLN A 17 12.99 7.30 29.22
N LYS A 18 11.94 8.00 29.60
CA LYS A 18 10.67 8.00 28.86
C LYS A 18 10.85 8.59 27.46
N GLN A 19 11.62 9.67 27.35
CA GLN A 19 11.94 10.27 26.04
C GLN A 19 12.77 9.33 25.17
N ILE A 20 13.75 8.64 25.74
CA ILE A 20 14.55 7.66 25.02
C ILE A 20 13.68 6.53 24.50
N GLN A 21 12.78 6.00 25.33
CA GLN A 21 11.83 4.95 24.94
C GLN A 21 10.90 5.42 23.83
N ASN A 22 10.37 6.63 23.91
CA ASN A 22 9.50 7.20 22.89
C ASN A 22 10.24 7.38 21.56
N THR A 23 11.47 7.90 21.60
CA THR A 23 12.30 8.07 20.42
C THR A 23 12.62 6.72 19.76
N TYR A 24 12.94 5.72 20.60
CA TYR A 24 13.19 4.36 20.12
C TYR A 24 11.94 3.77 19.43
N ALA A 25 10.78 3.93 20.06
CA ALA A 25 9.51 3.45 19.51
C ALA A 25 9.19 4.13 18.16
N GLU A 26 9.43 5.44 18.07
CA GLU A 26 9.24 6.20 16.83
C GLU A 26 10.18 5.73 15.73
N MET A 27 11.43 5.45 16.07
CA MET A 27 12.41 4.91 15.13
C MET A 27 11.99 3.54 14.62
N GLN A 28 11.54 2.65 15.50
CA GLN A 28 11.08 1.33 15.12
C GLN A 28 9.87 1.40 14.20
N GLU A 29 8.93 2.28 14.48
CA GLU A 29 7.76 2.49 13.65
C GLU A 29 8.15 3.03 12.26
N ARG A 30 9.09 3.95 12.19
CA ARG A 30 9.60 4.47 10.92
C ARG A 30 10.25 3.37 10.09
N ILE A 31 11.09 2.56 10.70
CA ILE A 31 11.76 1.44 10.04
C ILE A 31 10.73 0.44 9.52
N ARG A 32 9.71 0.14 10.31
CA ARG A 32 8.63 -0.75 9.93
C ARG A 32 7.88 -0.22 8.69
N LYS A 33 7.54 1.06 8.70
CA LYS A 33 6.84 1.70 7.58
C LYS A 33 7.68 1.74 6.31
N GLU A 34 8.96 2.07 6.43
CA GLU A 34 9.87 2.07 5.28
C GLU A 34 10.01 0.68 4.68
N LYS A 35 10.13 -0.35 5.53
CA LYS A 35 10.22 -1.72 5.08
C LYS A 35 8.93 -2.17 4.39
N GLU A 36 7.78 -1.80 4.92
CA GLU A 36 6.47 -2.08 4.33
C GLU A 36 6.35 -1.43 2.95
N GLN A 37 6.76 -0.16 2.81
CA GLN A 37 6.78 0.55 1.55
C GLN A 37 7.67 -0.15 0.52
N GLN A 38 8.88 -0.53 0.91
CA GLN A 38 9.81 -1.23 0.02
C GLN A 38 9.26 -2.58 -0.42
N ASN A 39 8.63 -3.31 0.48
CA ASN A 39 8.02 -4.60 0.16
C ASN A 39 6.89 -4.46 -0.87
N VAL A 40 6.10 -3.41 -0.79
CA VAL A 40 5.02 -3.16 -1.76
C VAL A 40 5.59 -2.73 -3.10
N ILE A 41 6.57 -1.83 -3.11
CA ILE A 41 7.15 -1.28 -4.34
C ILE A 41 7.97 -2.32 -5.09
N ASN A 42 8.71 -3.16 -4.36
CA ASN A 42 9.59 -4.18 -4.94
C ASN A 42 8.96 -5.59 -4.94
N ASP A 43 7.65 -5.68 -4.81
CA ASP A 43 6.96 -6.97 -4.75
C ASP A 43 7.16 -7.75 -6.06
N PRO A 44 7.77 -8.95 -6.01
CA PRO A 44 7.97 -9.77 -7.19
C PRO A 44 6.68 -10.42 -7.73
N HIS A 45 5.64 -10.51 -6.90
CA HIS A 45 4.37 -11.15 -7.25
C HIS A 45 3.19 -10.27 -6.82
N PRO A 46 3.02 -9.09 -7.46
CA PRO A 46 1.97 -8.17 -7.05
C PRO A 46 0.57 -8.71 -7.37
N LEU A 47 -0.40 -8.28 -6.56
CA LEU A 47 -1.80 -8.70 -6.71
C LEU A 47 -2.37 -8.45 -8.11
N TYR A 48 -1.95 -7.39 -8.78
CA TYR A 48 -2.46 -7.06 -10.10
C TYR A 48 -1.98 -8.02 -11.19
N GLU A 49 -1.02 -8.91 -10.88
CA GLU A 49 -0.55 -9.94 -11.81
C GLU A 49 -1.28 -11.27 -11.65
N ILE A 50 -2.09 -11.44 -10.62
CA ILE A 50 -2.91 -12.64 -10.46
C ILE A 50 -3.90 -12.72 -11.63
N PRO A 51 -3.98 -13.84 -12.37
CA PRO A 51 -4.92 -13.97 -13.46
C PRO A 51 -6.36 -13.78 -13.01
N ILE A 52 -7.15 -13.05 -13.78
CA ILE A 52 -8.56 -12.79 -13.45
C ILE A 52 -9.35 -14.10 -13.29
N LYS A 53 -9.03 -15.11 -14.08
CA LYS A 53 -9.71 -16.42 -14.00
C LYS A 53 -9.62 -17.05 -12.61
N ASP A 54 -8.54 -16.75 -11.86
CA ASP A 54 -8.37 -17.29 -10.52
C ASP A 54 -9.43 -16.76 -9.56
N TYR A 55 -10.01 -15.60 -9.84
CA TYR A 55 -11.07 -15.02 -9.02
C TYR A 55 -12.47 -15.58 -9.32
N LEU A 56 -12.63 -16.29 -10.44
CA LEU A 56 -13.92 -16.88 -10.79
C LEU A 56 -14.37 -17.95 -9.80
N GLU A 57 -13.42 -18.59 -9.12
CA GLU A 57 -13.71 -19.63 -8.13
C GLU A 57 -13.65 -19.12 -6.69
N LYS A 58 -13.26 -17.87 -6.48
CA LYS A 58 -13.18 -17.28 -5.14
C LYS A 58 -14.54 -16.78 -4.68
N SER A 59 -14.75 -16.81 -3.37
CA SER A 59 -15.94 -16.26 -2.75
C SER A 59 -15.93 -14.73 -2.78
N ILE A 60 -17.10 -14.12 -2.62
CA ILE A 60 -17.21 -12.65 -2.53
C ILE A 60 -16.32 -12.09 -1.41
N PRO A 61 -16.31 -12.64 -0.18
CA PRO A 61 -15.41 -12.14 0.86
C PRO A 61 -13.94 -12.22 0.48
N GLU A 62 -13.50 -13.26 -0.21
CA GLU A 62 -12.11 -13.37 -0.67
C GLU A 62 -11.76 -12.30 -1.70
N ILE A 63 -12.66 -12.05 -2.65
CA ILE A 63 -12.49 -10.99 -3.65
C ILE A 63 -12.47 -9.63 -2.97
N GLN A 64 -13.34 -9.41 -1.99
CA GLN A 64 -13.39 -8.17 -1.22
C GLN A 64 -12.09 -7.93 -0.47
N ASN A 65 -11.49 -8.97 0.12
CA ASN A 65 -10.21 -8.87 0.81
C ASN A 65 -9.11 -8.42 -0.15
N ASP A 66 -9.05 -8.99 -1.34
CA ASP A 66 -8.04 -8.61 -2.32
C ASP A 66 -8.27 -7.19 -2.86
N ALA A 67 -9.54 -6.78 -3.03
CA ALA A 67 -9.86 -5.41 -3.41
C ALA A 67 -9.40 -4.41 -2.34
N ASN A 68 -9.63 -4.73 -1.07
CA ASN A 68 -9.19 -3.92 0.06
C ASN A 68 -7.66 -3.87 0.13
N GLU A 69 -6.99 -4.99 -0.13
CA GLU A 69 -5.53 -5.05 -0.16
C GLU A 69 -4.96 -4.18 -1.28
N CYS A 70 -5.59 -4.16 -2.44
CA CYS A 70 -5.19 -3.24 -3.51
C CYS A 70 -5.27 -1.78 -3.04
N GLY A 71 -6.33 -1.41 -2.34
CA GLY A 71 -6.48 -0.08 -1.77
C GLY A 71 -5.39 0.26 -0.76
N SER A 72 -5.07 -0.67 0.12
CA SER A 72 -4.00 -0.49 1.10
C SER A 72 -2.64 -0.27 0.44
N ARG A 73 -2.35 -1.05 -0.59
CA ARG A 73 -1.09 -0.91 -1.34
C ARG A 73 -1.03 0.39 -2.11
N MET A 74 -2.15 0.85 -2.66
CA MET A 74 -2.25 2.16 -3.30
C MET A 74 -1.90 3.28 -2.32
N ASP A 75 -2.42 3.22 -1.11
CA ASP A 75 -2.14 4.21 -0.06
C ASP A 75 -0.65 4.21 0.32
N ILE A 76 -0.05 3.03 0.44
CA ILE A 76 1.36 2.88 0.75
C ILE A 76 2.22 3.50 -0.36
N ILE A 77 1.91 3.21 -1.61
CA ILE A 77 2.62 3.75 -2.77
C ILE A 77 2.47 5.27 -2.82
N TYR A 78 1.27 5.78 -2.57
CA TYR A 78 1.00 7.22 -2.55
C TYR A 78 1.83 7.94 -1.49
N THR A 79 1.87 7.38 -0.28
CA THR A 79 2.68 7.93 0.81
C THR A 79 4.16 7.94 0.45
N TYR A 80 4.63 6.89 -0.19
CA TYR A 80 6.01 6.81 -0.66
C TYR A 80 6.31 7.89 -1.71
N ILE A 81 5.41 8.09 -2.65
CA ILE A 81 5.55 9.15 -3.67
C ILE A 81 5.62 10.52 -3.02
N GLU A 82 4.76 10.80 -2.04
CA GLU A 82 4.80 12.08 -1.31
C GLU A 82 6.15 12.30 -0.62
N SER A 83 6.65 11.27 0.07
CA SER A 83 7.95 11.34 0.74
C SER A 83 9.09 11.62 -0.25
N TYR A 84 9.01 11.00 -1.41
CA TYR A 84 10.01 11.16 -2.46
C TYR A 84 9.97 12.56 -3.06
N ILE A 85 8.79 13.10 -3.30
CA ILE A 85 8.61 14.47 -3.80
C ILE A 85 9.19 15.46 -2.80
N ASN A 86 8.96 15.25 -1.50
CA ASN A 86 9.50 16.12 -0.46
C ASN A 86 11.03 16.05 -0.41
N ALA A 87 11.60 14.86 -0.53
CA ALA A 87 13.05 14.68 -0.58
C ALA A 87 13.69 15.37 -1.80
N ARG A 88 12.95 15.41 -2.91
CA ARG A 88 13.42 16.01 -4.16
C ARG A 88 13.47 17.54 -4.13
N LYS A 89 12.69 18.18 -3.28
CA LYS A 89 12.55 19.66 -3.30
C LYS A 89 13.88 20.41 -3.26
N ASP A 90 14.85 19.87 -2.54
CA ASP A 90 16.16 20.51 -2.34
C ASP A 90 17.25 19.95 -3.28
N GLU A 91 16.90 19.02 -4.16
CA GLU A 91 17.87 18.40 -5.07
C GLU A 91 18.06 19.26 -6.31
N THR A 92 19.32 19.61 -6.62
CA THR A 92 19.69 20.44 -7.75
C THR A 92 20.47 19.71 -8.83
N ASP A 93 20.98 18.50 -8.53
CA ASP A 93 21.73 17.71 -9.50
C ASP A 93 20.79 17.15 -10.57
N PRO A 94 20.96 17.51 -11.87
CA PRO A 94 20.07 17.06 -12.92
C PRO A 94 20.00 15.53 -13.07
N VAL A 95 21.07 14.82 -12.80
CA VAL A 95 21.11 13.36 -12.89
C VAL A 95 20.25 12.74 -11.81
N LYS A 96 20.34 13.24 -10.58
CA LYS A 96 19.51 12.78 -9.46
C LYS A 96 18.05 13.13 -9.66
N VAL A 97 17.76 14.35 -10.13
CA VAL A 97 16.39 14.78 -10.43
C VAL A 97 15.76 13.87 -11.49
N ASN A 98 16.50 13.52 -12.53
CA ASN A 98 15.98 12.61 -13.55
C ASN A 98 15.75 11.20 -13.00
N GLY A 99 16.63 10.70 -12.15
CA GLY A 99 16.48 9.43 -11.46
C GLY A 99 15.21 9.41 -10.60
N PHE A 100 14.97 10.46 -9.83
CA PHE A 100 13.75 10.60 -9.04
C PHE A 100 12.51 10.59 -9.92
N ARG A 101 12.53 11.30 -11.03
CA ARG A 101 11.40 11.36 -11.96
C ARG A 101 11.06 9.97 -12.52
N LEU A 102 12.07 9.22 -12.94
CA LEU A 102 11.88 7.88 -13.50
C LEU A 102 11.32 6.92 -12.44
N HIS A 103 11.84 7.02 -11.22
CA HIS A 103 11.36 6.19 -10.12
C HIS A 103 9.91 6.52 -9.74
N MET A 104 9.56 7.81 -9.72
CA MET A 104 8.19 8.24 -9.45
C MET A 104 7.23 7.76 -10.52
N ASN A 105 7.63 7.81 -11.78
CA ASN A 105 6.82 7.30 -12.89
C ASN A 105 6.56 5.80 -12.73
N ASP A 106 7.56 5.03 -12.30
CA ASP A 106 7.40 3.60 -12.02
C ASP A 106 6.41 3.36 -10.89
N CYS A 107 6.52 4.12 -9.81
CA CYS A 107 5.58 4.02 -8.67
C CYS A 107 4.15 4.39 -9.08
N LEU A 108 3.96 5.43 -9.89
CA LEU A 108 2.67 5.82 -10.40
C LEU A 108 2.07 4.73 -11.30
N ALA A 109 2.89 4.08 -12.12
CA ALA A 109 2.44 2.98 -12.95
C ALA A 109 1.93 1.81 -12.10
N LYS A 110 2.63 1.49 -11.00
CA LYS A 110 2.19 0.44 -10.06
C LYS A 110 0.90 0.83 -9.36
N TRP A 111 0.79 2.07 -8.94
CA TRP A 111 -0.44 2.59 -8.33
C TRP A 111 -1.64 2.42 -9.28
N ASN A 112 -1.45 2.78 -10.56
CA ASN A 112 -2.50 2.64 -11.56
C ASN A 112 -2.88 1.19 -11.81
N LYS A 113 -1.93 0.26 -11.78
CA LYS A 113 -2.19 -1.16 -11.92
C LYS A 113 -3.03 -1.70 -10.76
N TYR A 114 -2.73 -1.30 -9.54
CA TYR A 114 -3.53 -1.68 -8.37
C TYR A 114 -4.93 -1.09 -8.44
N LYS A 115 -5.05 0.18 -8.85
CA LYS A 115 -6.36 0.80 -8.99
C LYS A 115 -7.21 0.07 -10.03
N HIS A 116 -6.63 -0.24 -11.16
CA HIS A 116 -7.32 -0.98 -12.23
C HIS A 116 -7.78 -2.35 -11.74
N ARG A 117 -6.92 -3.06 -11.00
CA ARG A 117 -7.27 -4.35 -10.43
C ARG A 117 -8.39 -4.21 -9.39
N GLN A 118 -8.31 -3.22 -8.53
CA GLN A 118 -9.35 -2.95 -7.53
C GLN A 118 -10.71 -2.71 -8.19
N ASP A 119 -10.74 -1.91 -9.23
CA ASP A 119 -11.97 -1.61 -9.96
C ASP A 119 -12.57 -2.88 -10.59
N LYS A 120 -11.73 -3.74 -11.15
CA LYS A 120 -12.16 -5.03 -11.68
C LYS A 120 -12.76 -5.94 -10.61
N LEU A 121 -12.13 -6.02 -9.46
CA LEU A 121 -12.61 -6.86 -8.36
C LEU A 121 -13.95 -6.35 -7.82
N TYR A 122 -14.10 -5.05 -7.66
CA TYR A 122 -15.38 -4.47 -7.24
C TYR A 122 -16.47 -4.74 -8.27
N LYS A 123 -16.14 -4.69 -9.54
CA LYS A 123 -17.08 -5.01 -10.62
C LYS A 123 -17.53 -6.46 -10.56
N MET A 124 -16.61 -7.38 -10.29
CA MET A 124 -16.94 -8.79 -10.12
C MET A 124 -17.90 -9.00 -8.95
N ILE A 125 -17.65 -8.33 -7.83
CA ILE A 125 -18.54 -8.40 -6.65
C ILE A 125 -19.94 -7.89 -7.01
N GLU A 126 -20.00 -6.75 -7.68
CA GLU A 126 -21.27 -6.16 -8.12
C GLU A 126 -22.07 -7.12 -9.00
N ILE A 127 -21.40 -7.74 -9.98
CA ILE A 127 -22.05 -8.67 -10.91
C ILE A 127 -22.55 -9.91 -10.18
N ARG A 128 -21.79 -10.46 -9.24
CA ARG A 128 -22.23 -11.63 -8.47
C ARG A 128 -23.38 -11.30 -7.54
N ASN A 129 -23.45 -10.09 -7.01
CA ASN A 129 -24.58 -9.66 -6.18
C ASN A 129 -25.86 -9.50 -7.00
N ILE A 130 -25.73 -9.07 -8.26
CA ILE A 130 -26.88 -8.92 -9.16
C ILE A 130 -27.32 -10.26 -9.73
N ASN A 131 -26.38 -11.13 -10.08
CA ASN A 131 -26.62 -12.42 -10.69
C ASN A 131 -25.84 -13.53 -9.96
N PRO A 132 -26.45 -14.16 -8.93
CA PRO A 132 -25.78 -15.23 -8.18
C PRO A 132 -25.39 -16.44 -9.03
N GLU A 133 -26.06 -16.66 -10.15
CA GLU A 133 -25.77 -17.78 -11.05
C GLU A 133 -24.51 -17.57 -11.88
N PHE A 134 -23.94 -16.38 -11.84
CA PHE A 134 -22.72 -16.06 -12.58
C PHE A 134 -21.58 -17.02 -12.27
N GLU A 135 -21.48 -17.49 -11.04
CA GLU A 135 -20.43 -18.42 -10.62
C GLU A 135 -20.52 -19.77 -11.37
N THR A 136 -21.73 -20.19 -11.75
CA THR A 136 -21.94 -21.47 -12.43
C THR A 136 -21.71 -21.37 -13.94
N MET A 137 -21.73 -20.17 -14.48
CA MET A 137 -21.58 -19.93 -15.93
C MET A 137 -20.13 -20.00 -16.38
N ARG A 138 -19.17 -19.76 -15.51
CA ARG A 138 -17.72 -19.84 -15.75
C ARG A 138 -17.29 -19.35 -17.15
N PRO A 139 -17.48 -18.05 -17.44
CA PRO A 139 -17.04 -17.51 -18.72
C PRO A 139 -15.51 -17.58 -18.84
N THR A 140 -15.01 -17.57 -20.08
CA THR A 140 -13.57 -17.52 -20.32
C THR A 140 -12.99 -16.19 -19.82
N ASP A 141 -11.67 -16.13 -19.65
CA ASP A 141 -10.97 -14.89 -19.26
C ASP A 141 -11.28 -13.76 -20.26
N ASP A 142 -11.28 -14.07 -21.55
CA ASP A 142 -11.60 -13.10 -22.60
C ASP A 142 -13.03 -12.58 -22.46
N THR A 143 -13.96 -13.48 -22.22
CA THR A 143 -15.37 -13.12 -22.00
C THR A 143 -15.52 -12.23 -20.77
N VAL A 144 -14.84 -12.57 -19.68
CA VAL A 144 -14.86 -11.77 -18.46
C VAL A 144 -14.27 -10.39 -18.70
N GLY A 145 -13.13 -10.32 -19.39
CA GLY A 145 -12.48 -9.07 -19.72
C GLY A 145 -13.37 -8.18 -20.58
N ASP A 146 -13.91 -8.71 -21.66
CA ASP A 146 -14.71 -7.97 -22.63
C ASP A 146 -16.05 -7.48 -22.06
N ILE A 147 -16.70 -8.32 -21.28
CA ILE A 147 -18.04 -8.04 -20.77
C ILE A 147 -18.00 -7.25 -19.46
N ARG A 148 -17.13 -7.63 -18.54
CA ARG A 148 -17.17 -7.18 -17.15
C ARG A 148 -16.45 -5.88 -16.91
N PHE A 149 -15.36 -5.68 -17.59
CA PHE A 149 -14.44 -4.62 -17.24
C PHE A 149 -14.48 -3.46 -18.21
N GLY A 150 -15.39 -3.53 -19.17
CA GLY A 150 -15.75 -2.39 -19.99
C GLY A 150 -14.57 -1.71 -20.65
N GLU A 151 -13.69 -2.45 -21.15
CA GLU A 151 -12.52 -1.94 -21.84
C GLU A 151 -12.86 -1.23 -23.12
N ASN A 152 -14.01 -0.97 -23.28
CA ASN A 152 -14.59 -0.25 -24.39
C ASN A 152 -14.50 1.23 -24.17
#